data_23faa4102fa6ad6fcd4e81bcdce25dc7
#
_entry.id   23faa4102fa6ad6fcd4e81bcdce25dc7
#
_cell.length_a   1.000
_cell.length_b   1.000
_cell.length_c   1.000
_cell.angle_alpha   90.00
_cell.angle_beta   90.00
_cell.angle_gamma   90.00
#
_symmetry.space_group_name_H-M   'P 1'
#
loop_
_entity.id
_entity.type
_entity.pdbx_description
1 polymer ?
#
loop_
_entity_poly.entity_id
_entity_poly.type
_entity_poly.pdbx_seq_one_letter_code
_entity_poly.pdbx_strand_id
1 'polypeptide(L)'
;MKTLANYFSNNLNYNIILNYLIVLYAFCIPLSKAGISLFGILLILFWLMERNFKDKINLIQKEKIIILIILFLTLSFFSILWSSDKIFALDYLKKYWHFLILPIIYTSLKKDNIKFVFNAFLFSMLISEIVSYGIFFELWTKDGISPTDPSPFVDHTSYSCFLAFTSFILIYKIVYSSNLTWRYFYIIYFL
;
A
#
# COMPACT_ATOMS: atom_id res chain seq x y z
N MET A 1 21.26 13.38 30.47
CA MET A 1 21.68 12.25 29.62
C MET A 1 20.65 11.12 29.50
N LYS A 2 20.04 10.64 30.60
CA LYS A 2 19.00 9.59 30.56
C LYS A 2 17.77 9.93 29.70
N THR A 3 17.32 11.19 29.66
CA THR A 3 16.17 11.65 28.87
C THR A 3 16.41 11.62 27.37
N LEU A 4 17.59 11.96 26.89
CA LEU A 4 17.95 11.89 25.46
C LEU A 4 18.07 10.45 24.98
N ALA A 5 18.72 9.58 25.76
CA ALA A 5 18.84 8.15 25.42
C ALA A 5 17.47 7.47 25.33
N ASN A 6 16.55 7.77 26.26
CA ASN A 6 15.16 7.25 26.21
C ASN A 6 14.37 7.82 25.03
N TYR A 7 14.59 9.10 24.65
CA TYR A 7 13.94 9.70 23.49
C TYR A 7 14.39 9.04 22.18
N PHE A 8 15.70 8.82 22.02
CA PHE A 8 16.25 8.12 20.85
C PHE A 8 15.81 6.65 20.80
N SER A 9 15.78 5.96 21.93
CA SER A 9 15.30 4.57 22.01
C SER A 9 13.84 4.44 21.62
N ASN A 10 12.98 5.33 22.11
CA ASN A 10 11.55 5.30 21.77
C ASN A 10 11.31 5.63 20.30
N ASN A 11 11.99 6.61 19.73
CA ASN A 11 11.85 6.95 18.32
C ASN A 11 12.37 5.84 17.38
N LEU A 12 13.44 5.16 17.75
CA LEU A 12 13.93 3.98 17.03
C LEU A 12 12.86 2.87 17.00
N ASN A 13 12.19 2.63 18.11
CA ASN A 13 11.14 1.61 18.19
C ASN A 13 9.93 1.96 17.30
N TYR A 14 9.45 3.20 17.30
CA TYR A 14 8.33 3.62 16.43
C TYR A 14 8.67 3.50 14.95
N ASN A 15 9.87 3.91 14.55
CA ASN A 15 10.30 3.80 13.17
C ASN A 15 10.40 2.34 12.69
N ILE A 16 10.85 1.42 13.54
CA ILE A 16 10.87 -0.01 13.24
C ILE A 16 9.43 -0.54 13.08
N ILE A 17 8.54 -0.21 14.00
CA ILE A 17 7.12 -0.63 13.95
C ILE A 17 6.46 -0.10 12.67
N LEU A 18 6.66 1.17 12.31
CA LEU A 18 6.11 1.76 11.10
C LEU A 18 6.58 1.03 9.84
N ASN A 19 7.87 0.66 9.76
CA ASN A 19 8.38 -0.10 8.62
C ASN A 19 7.73 -1.49 8.50
N TYR A 20 7.54 -2.22 9.61
CA TYR A 20 6.82 -3.48 9.60
C TYR A 20 5.34 -3.31 9.21
N LEU A 21 4.68 -2.28 9.74
CA LEU A 21 3.29 -1.98 9.38
C LEU A 21 3.13 -1.64 7.88
N ILE A 22 4.10 -0.93 7.28
CA ILE A 22 4.10 -0.65 5.83
C ILE A 22 4.22 -1.95 5.02
N VAL A 23 5.08 -2.89 5.44
CA VAL A 23 5.21 -4.19 4.78
C VAL A 23 3.91 -5.00 4.90
N LEU A 24 3.28 -5.04 6.08
CA LEU A 24 1.99 -5.70 6.30
C LEU A 24 0.86 -5.03 5.52
N TYR A 25 0.85 -3.70 5.46
CA TYR A 25 -0.10 -2.95 4.65
C TYR A 25 0.02 -3.33 3.17
N ALA A 26 1.25 -3.36 2.63
CA ALA A 26 1.50 -3.77 1.24
C ALA A 26 1.05 -5.22 0.96
N PHE A 27 1.27 -6.13 1.92
CA PHE A 27 0.78 -7.51 1.83
C PHE A 27 -0.75 -7.59 1.79
N CYS A 28 -1.45 -6.74 2.54
CA CYS A 28 -2.91 -6.75 2.60
C CYS A 28 -3.59 -6.12 1.37
N ILE A 29 -2.91 -5.26 0.60
CA ILE A 29 -3.50 -4.54 -0.53
C ILE A 29 -4.25 -5.48 -1.50
N PRO A 30 -3.68 -6.60 -1.99
CA PRO A 30 -4.39 -7.48 -2.92
C PRO A 30 -5.34 -8.47 -2.24
N LEU A 31 -5.26 -8.67 -0.92
CA LEU A 31 -5.93 -9.78 -0.24
C LEU A 31 -7.14 -9.37 0.62
N SER A 32 -7.15 -8.15 1.17
CA SER A 32 -8.14 -7.82 2.20
C SER A 32 -8.43 -6.33 2.31
N LYS A 33 -9.66 -5.92 1.95
CA LYS A 33 -10.15 -4.55 2.17
C LYS A 33 -10.15 -4.17 3.67
N ALA A 34 -10.50 -5.11 4.54
CA ALA A 34 -10.46 -4.91 6.00
C ALA A 34 -9.02 -4.74 6.50
N GLY A 35 -8.08 -5.54 5.98
CA GLY A 35 -6.66 -5.42 6.29
C GLY A 35 -6.07 -4.07 5.90
N ILE A 36 -6.41 -3.56 4.71
CA ILE A 36 -6.01 -2.22 4.24
C ILE A 36 -6.49 -1.15 5.23
N SER A 37 -7.76 -1.20 5.63
CA SER A 37 -8.32 -0.23 6.57
C SER A 37 -7.67 -0.32 7.95
N LEU A 38 -7.47 -1.51 8.49
CA LEU A 38 -6.86 -1.74 9.80
C LEU A 38 -5.41 -1.25 9.83
N PHE A 39 -4.58 -1.72 8.91
CA PHE A 39 -3.17 -1.31 8.87
C PHE A 39 -3.00 0.15 8.46
N GLY A 40 -3.90 0.71 7.65
CA GLY A 40 -3.94 2.13 7.34
C GLY A 40 -4.18 2.99 8.57
N ILE A 41 -5.15 2.64 9.42
CA ILE A 41 -5.43 3.32 10.68
C ILE A 41 -4.24 3.19 11.64
N LEU A 42 -3.67 2.00 11.78
CA LEU A 42 -2.48 1.78 12.61
C LEU A 42 -1.29 2.62 12.15
N LEU A 43 -1.04 2.70 10.84
CA LEU A 43 0.00 3.56 10.28
C LEU A 43 -0.19 5.03 10.67
N ILE A 44 -1.40 5.56 10.55
CA ILE A 44 -1.72 6.93 10.97
C ILE A 44 -1.46 7.12 12.46
N LEU A 45 -1.94 6.21 13.31
CA LEU A 45 -1.79 6.31 14.75
C LEU A 45 -0.31 6.28 15.17
N PHE A 46 0.46 5.30 14.71
CA PHE A 46 1.88 5.19 15.07
C PHE A 46 2.71 6.34 14.49
N TRP A 47 2.36 6.84 13.31
CA TRP A 47 3.01 8.00 12.71
C TRP A 47 2.77 9.28 13.54
N LEU A 48 1.57 9.47 14.07
CA LEU A 48 1.26 10.58 14.99
C LEU A 48 1.97 10.42 16.34
N MET A 49 2.05 9.19 16.87
CA MET A 49 2.73 8.90 18.14
C MET A 49 4.25 9.12 18.06
N GLU A 50 4.86 8.92 16.91
CA GLU A 50 6.29 9.19 16.68
C GLU A 50 6.66 10.67 16.86
N ARG A 51 5.70 11.56 16.70
CA ARG A 51 5.79 13.04 16.83
C ARG A 51 6.68 13.73 15.80
N ASN A 52 7.94 13.76 15.80
CA ASN A 52 8.92 14.36 14.86
C ASN A 52 8.35 15.16 13.64
N PHE A 53 7.30 15.96 13.87
CA PHE A 53 6.54 16.62 12.79
C PHE A 53 7.37 17.60 11.97
N LYS A 54 8.35 18.28 12.59
CA LYS A 54 9.20 19.24 11.88
C LYS A 54 10.01 18.57 10.78
N ASP A 55 10.63 17.44 11.09
CA ASP A 55 11.45 16.69 10.13
C ASP A 55 10.59 16.09 9.02
N LYS A 56 9.41 15.55 9.39
CA LYS A 56 8.43 14.99 8.44
C LYS A 56 7.92 16.05 7.47
N ILE A 57 7.54 17.24 7.96
CA ILE A 57 7.09 18.36 7.12
C ILE A 57 8.21 18.82 6.19
N ASN A 58 9.44 18.95 6.69
CA ASN A 58 10.59 19.31 5.88
C ASN A 58 10.87 18.30 4.75
N LEU A 59 10.65 16.99 5.00
CA LEU A 59 10.76 15.95 3.98
C LEU A 59 9.64 16.08 2.94
N ILE A 60 8.39 16.25 3.37
CA ILE A 60 7.22 16.41 2.51
C ILE A 60 7.39 17.62 1.58
N GLN A 61 7.88 18.75 2.11
CA GLN A 61 8.07 19.98 1.33
C GLN A 61 9.12 19.86 0.21
N LYS A 62 10.02 18.88 0.30
CA LYS A 62 11.02 18.63 -0.75
C LYS A 62 10.46 17.87 -1.95
N GLU A 63 9.33 17.17 -1.77
CA GLU A 63 8.75 16.30 -2.79
C GLU A 63 7.49 16.89 -3.39
N LYS A 64 7.61 17.40 -4.62
CA LYS A 64 6.51 18.05 -5.36
C LYS A 64 5.28 17.16 -5.51
N ILE A 65 5.47 15.84 -5.72
CA ILE A 65 4.38 14.88 -5.89
C ILE A 65 3.54 14.79 -4.61
N ILE A 66 4.18 14.74 -3.43
CA ILE A 66 3.47 14.68 -2.15
C ILE A 66 2.70 15.98 -1.91
N ILE A 67 3.30 17.13 -2.24
CA ILE A 67 2.62 18.43 -2.13
C ILE A 67 1.36 18.46 -3.03
N LEU A 68 1.47 17.99 -4.28
CA LEU A 68 0.34 17.94 -5.20
C LEU A 68 -0.78 17.02 -4.70
N ILE A 69 -0.45 15.89 -4.10
CA ILE A 69 -1.44 14.98 -3.49
C ILE A 69 -2.16 15.68 -2.32
N ILE A 70 -1.41 16.35 -1.44
CA ILE A 70 -2.00 17.10 -0.32
C ILE A 70 -2.89 18.22 -0.84
N LEU A 71 -2.45 18.96 -1.86
CA LEU A 71 -3.24 20.01 -2.49
C LEU A 71 -4.53 19.45 -3.11
N PHE A 72 -4.45 18.32 -3.82
CA PHE A 72 -5.61 17.63 -4.37
C PHE A 72 -6.62 17.25 -3.27
N LEU A 73 -6.16 16.66 -2.17
CA LEU A 73 -7.02 16.30 -1.04
C LEU A 73 -7.66 17.53 -0.39
N THR A 74 -6.89 18.60 -0.23
CA THR A 74 -7.36 19.87 0.32
C THR A 74 -8.45 20.48 -0.56
N LEU A 75 -8.23 20.56 -1.88
CA LEU A 75 -9.22 21.03 -2.84
C LEU A 75 -10.46 20.14 -2.86
N SER A 76 -10.29 18.83 -2.81
CA SER A 76 -11.41 17.87 -2.74
C SER A 76 -12.25 18.07 -1.47
N PHE A 77 -11.61 18.35 -0.33
CA PHE A 77 -12.30 18.66 0.91
C PHE A 77 -13.11 19.98 0.79
N PHE A 78 -12.48 21.04 0.30
CA PHE A 78 -13.17 22.34 0.13
C PHE A 78 -14.28 22.26 -0.91
N SER A 79 -14.20 21.39 -1.92
CA SER A 79 -15.24 21.25 -2.96
C SER A 79 -16.61 20.85 -2.41
N ILE A 80 -16.66 20.25 -1.21
CA ILE A 80 -17.91 19.90 -0.52
C ILE A 80 -18.76 21.16 -0.24
N LEU A 81 -18.12 22.33 -0.02
CA LEU A 81 -18.81 23.57 0.35
C LEU A 81 -19.78 24.04 -0.74
N TRP A 82 -19.46 23.81 -2.01
CA TRP A 82 -20.29 24.20 -3.17
C TRP A 82 -20.92 23.02 -3.90
N SER A 83 -20.83 21.81 -3.33
CA SER A 83 -21.54 20.63 -3.86
C SER A 83 -23.05 20.78 -3.63
N SER A 84 -23.86 20.45 -4.63
CA SER A 84 -25.31 20.38 -4.54
C SER A 84 -25.78 19.25 -3.63
N ASP A 85 -25.06 18.10 -3.63
CA ASP A 85 -25.29 16.96 -2.75
C ASP A 85 -24.07 16.73 -1.85
N LYS A 86 -24.17 17.21 -0.62
CA LYS A 86 -23.09 17.14 0.38
C LYS A 86 -22.86 15.71 0.89
N ILE A 87 -23.91 14.88 0.95
CA ILE A 87 -23.82 13.50 1.43
C ILE A 87 -23.03 12.66 0.42
N PHE A 88 -23.39 12.79 -0.84
CA PHE A 88 -22.67 12.12 -1.94
C PHE A 88 -21.20 12.59 -2.03
N ALA A 89 -20.95 13.88 -1.88
CA ALA A 89 -19.60 14.44 -1.87
C ALA A 89 -18.75 13.89 -0.71
N LEU A 90 -19.32 13.75 0.50
CA LEU A 90 -18.64 13.12 1.65
C LEU A 90 -18.32 11.65 1.40
N ASP A 91 -19.22 10.89 0.78
CA ASP A 91 -18.99 9.48 0.46
C ASP A 91 -17.89 9.30 -0.59
N TYR A 92 -17.79 10.23 -1.53
CA TYR A 92 -16.66 10.29 -2.47
C TYR A 92 -15.35 10.62 -1.75
N LEU A 93 -15.35 11.60 -0.84
CA LEU A 93 -14.15 11.97 -0.08
C LEU A 93 -13.63 10.83 0.77
N LYS A 94 -14.52 10.00 1.34
CA LYS A 94 -14.13 8.78 2.08
C LYS A 94 -13.31 7.81 1.24
N LYS A 95 -13.44 7.79 -0.08
CA LYS A 95 -12.65 6.93 -0.96
C LYS A 95 -11.21 7.41 -1.10
N TYR A 96 -10.97 8.70 -0.88
CA TYR A 96 -9.64 9.31 -1.05
C TYR A 96 -8.76 9.27 0.21
N TRP A 97 -9.28 8.80 1.36
CA TRP A 97 -8.49 8.77 2.59
C TRP A 97 -7.19 7.95 2.48
N HIS A 98 -7.17 6.95 1.59
CA HIS A 98 -5.98 6.14 1.32
C HIS A 98 -4.79 6.97 0.80
N PHE A 99 -5.04 8.09 0.13
CA PHE A 99 -3.98 8.98 -0.32
C PHE A 99 -3.22 9.63 0.85
N LEU A 100 -3.84 9.74 2.04
CA LEU A 100 -3.16 10.22 3.26
C LEU A 100 -2.05 9.26 3.73
N ILE A 101 -2.07 8.02 3.30
CA ILE A 101 -1.05 7.03 3.65
C ILE A 101 0.26 7.30 2.89
N LEU A 102 0.20 7.91 1.71
CA LEU A 102 1.39 8.18 0.89
C LEU A 102 2.43 9.09 1.60
N PRO A 103 2.06 10.24 2.19
CA PRO A 103 3.00 11.04 2.99
C PRO A 103 3.58 10.27 4.18
N ILE A 104 2.78 9.38 4.80
CA ILE A 104 3.22 8.55 5.92
C ILE A 104 4.27 7.54 5.47
N ILE A 105 4.01 6.82 4.39
CA ILE A 105 4.97 5.87 3.81
C ILE A 105 6.25 6.60 3.41
N TYR A 106 6.14 7.74 2.73
CA TYR A 106 7.28 8.50 2.25
C TYR A 106 8.19 8.97 3.40
N THR A 107 7.63 9.42 4.52
CA THR A 107 8.39 9.94 5.66
C THR A 107 8.93 8.86 6.59
N SER A 108 8.37 7.64 6.56
CA SER A 108 8.68 6.58 7.51
C SER A 108 9.45 5.40 6.90
N LEU A 109 9.30 5.15 5.59
CA LEU A 109 9.89 3.99 4.93
C LEU A 109 11.40 4.19 4.72
N LYS A 110 12.20 3.30 5.29
CA LYS A 110 13.64 3.26 5.04
C LYS A 110 13.93 2.63 3.67
N LYS A 111 14.94 3.17 2.97
CA LYS A 111 15.35 2.67 1.64
C LYS A 111 15.65 1.16 1.63
N ASP A 112 16.26 0.64 2.67
CA ASP A 112 16.62 -0.78 2.80
C ASP A 112 15.37 -1.68 2.89
N ASN A 113 14.24 -1.15 3.35
CA ASN A 113 13.00 -1.88 3.52
C ASN A 113 12.10 -1.85 2.27
N ILE A 114 12.39 -1.01 1.28
CA ILE A 114 11.61 -0.92 0.04
C ILE A 114 11.49 -2.29 -0.64
N LYS A 115 12.58 -3.06 -0.68
CA LYS A 115 12.58 -4.42 -1.25
C LYS A 115 11.60 -5.36 -0.55
N PHE A 116 11.45 -5.23 0.78
CA PHE A 116 10.52 -6.06 1.55
C PHE A 116 9.06 -5.70 1.26
N VAL A 117 8.77 -4.41 1.06
CA VAL A 117 7.43 -3.92 0.68
C VAL A 117 7.01 -4.50 -0.67
N PHE A 118 7.87 -4.40 -1.69
CA PHE A 118 7.59 -5.00 -3.00
C PHE A 118 7.50 -6.52 -2.96
N ASN A 119 8.35 -7.20 -2.20
CA ASN A 119 8.29 -8.65 -2.07
C ASN A 119 7.01 -9.10 -1.34
N ALA A 120 6.56 -8.37 -0.32
CA ALA A 120 5.31 -8.66 0.38
C ALA A 120 4.11 -8.49 -0.55
N PHE A 121 4.08 -7.42 -1.36
CA PHE A 121 3.06 -7.21 -2.38
C PHE A 121 3.07 -8.33 -3.44
N LEU A 122 4.23 -8.69 -3.99
CA LEU A 122 4.33 -9.78 -4.97
C LEU A 122 3.88 -11.12 -4.38
N PHE A 123 4.27 -11.41 -3.14
CA PHE A 123 3.86 -12.65 -2.49
C PHE A 123 2.34 -12.73 -2.26
N SER A 124 1.74 -11.61 -1.86
CA SER A 124 0.28 -11.54 -1.71
C SER A 124 -0.46 -11.63 -3.04
N MET A 125 0.10 -11.05 -4.11
CA MET A 125 -0.45 -11.20 -5.46
C MET A 125 -0.36 -12.65 -5.95
N LEU A 126 0.76 -13.34 -5.72
CA LEU A 126 0.90 -14.75 -6.05
C LEU A 126 -0.19 -15.61 -5.38
N ILE A 127 -0.49 -15.35 -4.09
CA ILE A 127 -1.58 -16.02 -3.39
C ILE A 127 -2.93 -15.72 -4.08
N SER A 128 -3.17 -14.44 -4.40
CA SER A 128 -4.41 -14.02 -5.06
C SER A 128 -4.57 -14.67 -6.44
N GLU A 129 -3.50 -14.77 -7.23
CA GLU A 129 -3.50 -15.41 -8.55
C GLU A 129 -3.74 -16.92 -8.44
N ILE A 130 -3.10 -17.61 -7.51
CA ILE A 130 -3.35 -19.05 -7.28
C ILE A 130 -4.83 -19.30 -6.98
N VAL A 131 -5.44 -18.45 -6.11
CA VAL A 131 -6.87 -18.58 -5.80
C VAL A 131 -7.73 -18.24 -7.02
N SER A 132 -7.36 -17.22 -7.79
CA SER A 132 -8.04 -16.82 -9.02
C SER A 132 -8.04 -17.94 -10.07
N TYR A 133 -6.88 -18.54 -10.35
CA TYR A 133 -6.77 -19.68 -11.26
C TYR A 133 -7.58 -20.88 -10.79
N GLY A 134 -7.59 -21.16 -9.49
CA GLY A 134 -8.39 -22.26 -8.96
C GLY A 134 -9.91 -22.04 -9.14
N ILE A 135 -10.39 -20.79 -9.06
CA ILE A 135 -11.79 -20.45 -9.37
C ILE A 135 -12.04 -20.55 -10.88
N PHE A 136 -11.11 -20.05 -11.71
CA PHE A 136 -11.20 -20.10 -13.16
C PHE A 136 -11.30 -21.53 -13.70
N PHE A 137 -10.49 -22.47 -13.14
CA PHE A 137 -10.52 -23.88 -13.50
C PHE A 137 -11.58 -24.69 -12.73
N GLU A 138 -12.45 -24.04 -11.97
CA GLU A 138 -13.53 -24.66 -11.18
C GLU A 138 -13.04 -25.70 -10.15
N LEU A 139 -11.76 -25.58 -9.70
CA LEU A 139 -11.20 -26.46 -8.66
C LEU A 139 -11.82 -26.19 -7.28
N TRP A 140 -12.24 -24.94 -7.05
CA TRP A 140 -13.02 -24.52 -5.89
C TRP A 140 -13.93 -23.34 -6.23
N THR A 141 -14.96 -23.18 -5.42
CA THR A 141 -15.94 -22.10 -5.56
C THR A 141 -15.82 -21.09 -4.44
N LYS A 142 -16.12 -19.84 -4.72
CA LYS A 142 -16.24 -18.77 -3.71
C LYS A 142 -17.53 -18.00 -3.96
N ASP A 143 -18.34 -17.82 -2.89
CA ASP A 143 -19.61 -17.13 -3.00
C ASP A 143 -19.47 -15.73 -3.62
N GLY A 144 -20.34 -15.43 -4.58
CA GLY A 144 -20.37 -14.13 -5.28
C GLY A 144 -19.27 -13.93 -6.34
N ILE A 145 -18.49 -14.95 -6.68
CA ILE A 145 -17.43 -14.91 -7.69
C ILE A 145 -17.69 -15.99 -8.72
N SER A 146 -17.58 -15.64 -10.01
CA SER A 146 -17.76 -16.57 -11.11
C SER A 146 -16.45 -16.93 -11.80
N PRO A 147 -16.37 -18.10 -12.49
CA PRO A 147 -15.22 -18.45 -13.31
C PRO A 147 -14.91 -17.44 -14.43
N THR A 148 -15.93 -16.69 -14.88
CA THR A 148 -15.78 -15.63 -15.89
C THR A 148 -15.19 -14.32 -15.34
N ASP A 149 -15.26 -14.11 -14.01
CA ASP A 149 -14.63 -12.99 -13.31
C ASP A 149 -14.01 -13.48 -11.99
N PRO A 150 -12.84 -14.15 -12.07
CA PRO A 150 -12.22 -14.80 -10.93
C PRO A 150 -11.38 -13.82 -10.09
N SER A 151 -11.96 -12.68 -9.65
CA SER A 151 -11.32 -11.70 -8.75
C SER A 151 -11.64 -12.03 -7.28
N PRO A 152 -10.76 -12.76 -6.56
CA PRO A 152 -11.16 -13.43 -5.33
C PRO A 152 -11.27 -12.53 -4.10
N PHE A 153 -10.53 -11.42 -4.02
CA PHE A 153 -10.39 -10.63 -2.79
C PHE A 153 -10.74 -9.15 -2.95
N VAL A 154 -10.57 -8.62 -4.15
CA VAL A 154 -10.84 -7.22 -4.50
C VAL A 154 -11.72 -7.17 -5.75
N ASP A 155 -12.27 -6.01 -6.04
CA ASP A 155 -13.09 -5.81 -7.26
C ASP A 155 -12.22 -5.98 -8.52
N HIS A 156 -12.85 -6.41 -9.60
CA HIS A 156 -12.23 -6.70 -10.89
C HIS A 156 -11.31 -5.56 -11.40
N THR A 157 -11.75 -4.31 -11.29
CA THR A 157 -10.97 -3.15 -11.75
C THR A 157 -9.69 -2.99 -10.95
N SER A 158 -9.76 -3.08 -9.63
CA SER A 158 -8.58 -3.01 -8.76
C SER A 158 -7.64 -4.19 -8.98
N TYR A 159 -8.20 -5.39 -9.16
CA TYR A 159 -7.42 -6.61 -9.42
C TYR A 159 -6.61 -6.50 -10.71
N SER A 160 -7.22 -6.03 -11.79
CA SER A 160 -6.55 -5.80 -13.08
C SER A 160 -5.42 -4.79 -12.97
N CYS A 161 -5.61 -3.70 -12.22
CA CYS A 161 -4.54 -2.72 -11.96
C CYS A 161 -3.38 -3.34 -11.17
N PHE A 162 -3.68 -4.20 -10.18
CA PHE A 162 -2.64 -4.88 -9.39
C PHE A 162 -1.88 -5.90 -10.23
N LEU A 163 -2.53 -6.65 -11.12
CA LEU A 163 -1.87 -7.54 -12.07
C LEU A 163 -0.91 -6.78 -12.99
N ALA A 164 -1.36 -5.66 -13.56
CA ALA A 164 -0.50 -4.82 -14.39
C ALA A 164 0.72 -4.32 -13.61
N PHE A 165 0.53 -3.84 -12.39
CA PHE A 165 1.63 -3.38 -11.54
C PHE A 165 2.58 -4.52 -11.16
N THR A 166 2.06 -5.70 -10.85
CA THR A 166 2.84 -6.93 -10.61
C THR A 166 3.72 -7.25 -11.80
N SER A 167 3.17 -7.22 -13.01
CA SER A 167 3.89 -7.48 -14.26
C SER A 167 5.06 -6.51 -14.43
N PHE A 168 4.89 -5.21 -14.18
CA PHE A 168 5.99 -4.24 -14.24
C PHE A 168 7.09 -4.52 -13.21
N ILE A 169 6.73 -4.88 -11.98
CA ILE A 169 7.72 -5.23 -10.94
C ILE A 169 8.47 -6.50 -11.34
N LEU A 170 7.80 -7.52 -11.88
CA LEU A 170 8.42 -8.77 -12.30
C LEU A 170 9.38 -8.54 -13.47
N ILE A 171 8.97 -7.78 -14.49
CA ILE A 171 9.86 -7.41 -15.63
C ILE A 171 11.11 -6.71 -15.10
N TYR A 172 10.94 -5.72 -14.21
CA TYR A 172 12.09 -5.06 -13.58
C TYR A 172 13.02 -6.06 -12.87
N LYS A 173 12.45 -6.98 -12.07
CA LYS A 173 13.23 -8.00 -11.35
C LYS A 173 13.92 -8.99 -12.31
N ILE A 174 13.28 -9.38 -13.41
CA ILE A 174 13.87 -10.26 -14.44
C ILE A 174 15.09 -9.59 -15.08
N VAL A 175 14.97 -8.30 -15.43
CA VAL A 175 16.04 -7.56 -16.10
C VAL A 175 17.23 -7.31 -15.17
N TYR A 176 16.97 -6.91 -13.94
CA TYR A 176 18.01 -6.46 -12.99
C TYR A 176 18.47 -7.52 -11.99
N SER A 177 17.91 -8.74 -12.01
CA SER A 177 18.37 -9.82 -11.13
C SER A 177 19.73 -10.35 -11.58
N SER A 178 20.72 -10.27 -10.70
CA SER A 178 22.04 -10.87 -10.90
C SER A 178 22.05 -12.38 -10.62
N ASN A 179 21.10 -12.89 -9.81
CA ASN A 179 21.00 -14.29 -9.46
C ASN A 179 20.10 -15.03 -10.44
N LEU A 180 20.68 -16.02 -11.15
CA LEU A 180 20.00 -16.78 -12.20
C LEU A 180 18.77 -17.55 -11.67
N THR A 181 18.86 -18.13 -10.47
CA THR A 181 17.76 -18.89 -9.85
C THR A 181 16.54 -17.98 -9.60
N TRP A 182 16.75 -16.80 -9.02
CA TRP A 182 15.67 -15.82 -8.80
C TRP A 182 15.11 -15.28 -10.11
N ARG A 183 15.97 -15.13 -11.13
CA ARG A 183 15.54 -14.70 -12.47
C ARG A 183 14.58 -15.70 -13.10
N TYR A 184 14.88 -17.00 -13.05
CA TYR A 184 13.97 -18.04 -13.53
C TYR A 184 12.67 -18.09 -12.73
N PHE A 185 12.73 -17.94 -11.42
CA PHE A 185 11.53 -17.87 -10.59
C PHE A 185 10.61 -16.71 -11.02
N TYR A 186 11.15 -15.52 -11.27
CA TYR A 186 10.35 -14.38 -11.72
C TYR A 186 9.80 -14.57 -13.14
N ILE A 187 10.50 -15.26 -14.02
CA ILE A 187 9.98 -15.61 -15.35
C ILE A 187 8.79 -16.57 -15.24
N ILE A 188 8.92 -17.62 -14.43
CA ILE A 188 7.82 -18.57 -14.20
C ILE A 188 6.62 -17.90 -13.55
N TYR A 189 6.85 -16.96 -12.64
CA TYR A 189 5.77 -16.21 -12.00
C TYR A 189 5.09 -15.23 -12.98
N PHE A 190 5.82 -14.69 -13.94
CA PHE A 190 5.28 -13.74 -14.94
C PHE A 190 4.43 -14.45 -16.01
N LEU A 191 4.74 -15.71 -16.35
CA LEU A 191 4.01 -16.52 -17.35
C LEU A 191 2.72 -17.09 -16.82
#